data_eaf45b9f3c5fd765fddad39ecc95880c
#
_entry.id   eaf45b9f3c5fd765fddad39ecc95880c
#
_cell.length_a   1.000
_cell.length_b   1.000
_cell.length_c   1.000
_cell.angle_alpha   90.00
_cell.angle_beta   90.00
_cell.angle_gamma   90.00
#
_symmetry.space_group_name_H-M   'P 1'
#
loop_
_entity.id
_entity.type
_entity.pdbx_description
1 polymer ?
#
loop_
_entity_poly.entity_id
_entity_poly.type
_entity_poly.pdbx_seq_one_letter_code
_entity_poly.pdbx_strand_id
1 'polypeptide(L)'
;MKEVLIQHMENFLNDFQYFRIDAYEAFEFPVKGGSKIVVLNATPYDDGLMVEIQLAIKINKIEEIIFSFYNQEVDKLSLTYWEPLSQIHQEITRRTFVQNESQLNKLLAELESALVKKGFGWLDALSKLEELSNQLLEVIYSSTEKHPNLYKITQRSYVALYLLGESMTEALFYKYYEQMQFHKIPEHQLEGFLEFKKKLDNDLFK
;
A
#
# COMPACT_ATOMS: atom_id res chain seq x y z
N MET A 1 -14.51 22.69 3.43
CA MET A 1 -14.00 21.59 4.30
C MET A 1 -12.87 20.80 3.65
N LYS A 2 -12.98 20.27 2.42
CA LYS A 2 -11.92 19.46 1.78
C LYS A 2 -10.58 20.20 1.69
N GLU A 3 -10.57 21.43 1.20
CA GLU A 3 -9.35 22.25 1.07
C GLU A 3 -8.72 22.53 2.44
N VAL A 4 -9.54 22.79 3.46
CA VAL A 4 -9.05 23.00 4.84
C VAL A 4 -8.38 21.74 5.38
N LEU A 5 -9.00 20.57 5.16
CA LEU A 5 -8.41 19.27 5.52
C LEU A 5 -7.06 19.05 4.83
N ILE A 6 -7.00 19.25 3.50
CA ILE A 6 -5.78 19.04 2.73
C ILE A 6 -4.67 19.98 3.22
N GLN A 7 -4.98 21.27 3.36
CA GLN A 7 -3.99 22.26 3.80
C GLN A 7 -3.48 22.00 5.22
N HIS A 8 -4.37 21.58 6.13
CA HIS A 8 -3.97 21.24 7.49
C HIS A 8 -3.05 20.01 7.50
N MET A 9 -3.45 18.94 6.80
CA MET A 9 -2.64 17.73 6.71
C MET A 9 -1.30 17.97 5.99
N GLU A 10 -1.27 18.84 4.98
CA GLU A 10 -0.03 19.25 4.32
C GLU A 10 0.92 19.95 5.30
N ASN A 11 0.43 20.90 6.08
CA ASN A 11 1.26 21.59 7.09
C ASN A 11 1.79 20.59 8.13
N PHE A 12 0.92 19.76 8.69
CA PHE A 12 1.31 18.75 9.66
C PHE A 12 2.35 17.76 9.09
N LEU A 13 2.11 17.21 7.90
CA LEU A 13 3.00 16.23 7.29
C LEU A 13 4.33 16.83 6.85
N ASN A 14 4.37 18.12 6.47
CA ASN A 14 5.61 18.83 6.16
C ASN A 14 6.56 18.92 7.38
N ASP A 15 6.03 19.03 8.61
CA ASP A 15 6.83 18.99 9.84
C ASP A 15 7.57 17.65 10.00
N PHE A 16 7.03 16.59 9.41
CA PHE A 16 7.63 15.24 9.35
C PHE A 16 8.34 14.95 8.01
N GLN A 17 8.58 15.97 7.18
CA GLN A 17 9.29 15.89 5.88
C GLN A 17 8.56 15.04 4.83
N TYR A 18 7.24 14.92 4.92
CA TYR A 18 6.42 14.38 3.85
C TYR A 18 6.00 15.53 2.93
N PHE A 19 6.21 15.37 1.64
CA PHE A 19 5.91 16.37 0.63
C PHE A 19 4.76 15.90 -0.27
N ARG A 20 3.91 16.82 -0.67
CA ARG A 20 2.76 16.51 -1.52
C ARG A 20 3.21 15.99 -2.88
N ILE A 21 2.57 14.92 -3.34
CA ILE A 21 2.72 14.41 -4.71
C ILE A 21 1.78 15.22 -5.61
N ASP A 22 2.34 15.89 -6.64
CA ASP A 22 1.55 16.64 -7.60
C ASP A 22 0.46 15.78 -8.25
N ALA A 23 -0.72 16.36 -8.42
CA ALA A 23 -1.93 15.74 -8.97
C ALA A 23 -2.60 14.67 -8.09
N TYR A 24 -2.09 14.40 -6.87
CA TYR A 24 -2.71 13.45 -5.94
C TYR A 24 -2.96 14.08 -4.57
N GLU A 25 -3.95 13.56 -3.85
CA GLU A 25 -4.13 13.86 -2.42
C GLU A 25 -3.27 12.88 -1.60
N ALA A 26 -1.97 12.91 -1.86
CA ALA A 26 -0.99 12.02 -1.26
C ALA A 26 0.30 12.78 -0.93
N PHE A 27 0.99 12.30 0.10
CA PHE A 27 2.22 12.89 0.62
C PHE A 27 3.29 11.81 0.73
N GLU A 28 4.48 12.07 0.23
CA GLU A 28 5.58 11.12 0.25
C GLU A 28 6.77 11.60 1.07
N PHE A 29 7.40 10.67 1.75
CA PHE A 29 8.71 10.78 2.37
C PHE A 29 9.66 9.84 1.62
N PRO A 30 10.61 10.36 0.82
CA PRO A 30 11.57 9.53 0.09
C PRO A 30 12.48 8.74 1.03
N VAL A 31 12.69 7.46 0.73
CA VAL A 31 13.67 6.60 1.40
C VAL A 31 14.57 5.94 0.36
N LYS A 32 15.67 5.31 0.81
CA LYS A 32 16.55 4.61 -0.12
C LYS A 32 15.81 3.47 -0.84
N GLY A 33 15.61 3.63 -2.14
CA GLY A 33 14.97 2.61 -3.00
C GLY A 33 13.44 2.66 -3.03
N GLY A 34 12.81 3.72 -2.45
CA GLY A 34 11.35 3.84 -2.46
C GLY A 34 10.82 5.07 -1.74
N SER A 35 9.59 4.97 -1.25
CA SER A 35 8.92 6.05 -0.51
C SER A 35 7.94 5.49 0.52
N LYS A 36 7.80 6.20 1.64
CA LYS A 36 6.68 6.10 2.59
C LYS A 36 5.61 7.09 2.14
N ILE A 37 4.36 6.69 2.09
CA ILE A 37 3.29 7.49 1.50
C ILE A 37 2.08 7.53 2.44
N VAL A 38 1.52 8.73 2.63
CA VAL A 38 0.24 8.96 3.29
C VAL A 38 -0.76 9.39 2.21
N VAL A 39 -1.81 8.61 2.00
CA VAL A 39 -2.88 8.91 1.02
C VAL A 39 -4.10 9.43 1.77
N LEU A 40 -4.59 10.58 1.37
CA LEU A 40 -5.76 11.22 1.93
C LEU A 40 -6.94 11.07 0.95
N ASN A 41 -7.88 10.20 1.28
CA ASN A 41 -9.12 10.05 0.52
C ASN A 41 -10.20 10.95 1.12
N ALA A 42 -10.54 12.03 0.43
CA ALA A 42 -11.50 13.03 0.87
C ALA A 42 -12.59 13.22 -0.20
N THR A 43 -13.74 12.57 0.01
CA THR A 43 -14.88 12.62 -0.92
C THR A 43 -15.93 13.62 -0.41
N PRO A 44 -16.18 14.71 -1.14
CA PRO A 44 -17.22 15.67 -0.79
C PRO A 44 -18.62 15.12 -1.09
N TYR A 45 -19.59 15.46 -0.22
CA TYR A 45 -21.03 15.24 -0.36
C TYR A 45 -21.75 16.57 -0.13
N ASP A 46 -23.04 16.64 -0.47
CA ASP A 46 -23.84 17.87 -0.33
C ASP A 46 -23.90 18.36 1.13
N ASP A 47 -23.90 17.44 2.08
CA ASP A 47 -24.07 17.69 3.52
C ASP A 47 -22.78 17.44 4.34
N GLY A 48 -21.63 17.14 3.69
CA GLY A 48 -20.41 16.88 4.41
C GLY A 48 -19.25 16.36 3.59
N LEU A 49 -18.28 15.77 4.30
CA LEU A 49 -17.05 15.22 3.74
C LEU A 49 -16.77 13.84 4.33
N MET A 50 -16.60 12.83 3.50
CA MET A 50 -16.11 11.51 3.93
C MET A 50 -14.58 11.49 3.86
N VAL A 51 -13.92 11.13 4.96
CA VAL A 51 -12.46 11.10 5.08
C VAL A 51 -11.97 9.70 5.44
N GLU A 52 -10.96 9.23 4.73
CA GLU A 52 -10.20 8.00 5.02
C GLU A 52 -8.72 8.30 4.80
N ILE A 53 -7.85 7.83 5.70
CA ILE A 53 -6.39 7.86 5.49
C ILE A 53 -5.90 6.44 5.25
N GLN A 54 -5.01 6.30 4.27
CA GLN A 54 -4.28 5.08 3.97
C GLN A 54 -2.78 5.36 4.09
N LEU A 55 -2.05 4.39 4.63
CA LEU A 55 -0.60 4.41 4.67
C LEU A 55 -0.07 3.41 3.65
N ALA A 56 0.97 3.80 2.93
CA ALA A 56 1.49 2.99 1.85
C ALA A 56 3.01 3.01 1.78
N ILE A 57 3.55 1.94 1.22
CA ILE A 57 4.97 1.79 0.88
C ILE A 57 5.09 1.60 -0.62
N LYS A 58 6.05 2.29 -1.22
CA LYS A 58 6.52 2.07 -2.59
C LYS A 58 7.97 1.60 -2.54
N ILE A 59 8.27 0.45 -3.11
CA ILE A 59 9.63 -0.02 -3.38
C ILE A 59 9.85 0.03 -4.89
N ASN A 60 10.67 0.96 -5.33
CA ASN A 60 10.84 1.27 -6.76
C ASN A 60 11.16 0.03 -7.59
N LYS A 61 12.10 -0.82 -7.11
CA LYS A 61 12.51 -2.01 -7.86
C LYS A 61 11.40 -3.04 -8.01
N ILE A 62 10.52 -3.18 -7.00
CA ILE A 62 9.35 -4.06 -7.10
C ILE A 62 8.41 -3.54 -8.18
N GLU A 63 8.07 -2.24 -8.14
CA GLU A 63 7.14 -1.65 -9.11
C GLU A 63 7.73 -1.65 -10.53
N GLU A 64 9.03 -1.37 -10.70
CA GLU A 64 9.71 -1.46 -11.99
C GLU A 64 9.57 -2.86 -12.62
N ILE A 65 9.81 -3.92 -11.86
CA ILE A 65 9.67 -5.30 -12.33
C ILE A 65 8.22 -5.62 -12.70
N ILE A 66 7.26 -5.24 -11.84
CA ILE A 66 5.83 -5.47 -12.08
C ILE A 66 5.36 -4.74 -13.34
N PHE A 67 5.66 -3.45 -13.46
CA PHE A 67 5.22 -2.64 -14.61
C PHE A 67 5.90 -3.05 -15.91
N SER A 68 7.18 -3.43 -15.83
CA SER A 68 7.91 -3.99 -16.98
C SER A 68 7.28 -5.28 -17.50
N PHE A 69 6.78 -6.15 -16.61
CA PHE A 69 6.04 -7.35 -17.02
C PHE A 69 4.80 -7.03 -17.86
N TYR A 70 4.10 -5.95 -17.53
CA TYR A 70 2.91 -5.50 -18.26
C TYR A 70 3.22 -4.55 -19.44
N ASN A 71 4.48 -4.26 -19.74
CA ASN A 71 4.93 -3.26 -20.72
C ASN A 71 4.30 -1.86 -20.44
N GLN A 72 4.26 -1.47 -19.17
CA GLN A 72 3.72 -0.20 -18.71
C GLN A 72 4.80 0.63 -18.04
N GLU A 73 4.62 1.96 -18.03
CA GLU A 73 5.44 2.87 -17.24
C GLU A 73 4.98 2.88 -15.78
N VAL A 74 5.93 3.04 -14.85
CA VAL A 74 5.62 3.09 -13.42
C VAL A 74 4.91 4.41 -13.10
N ASP A 75 3.69 4.33 -12.60
CA ASP A 75 2.94 5.49 -12.14
C ASP A 75 3.61 6.13 -10.89
N LYS A 76 3.50 7.46 -10.74
CA LYS A 76 4.02 8.18 -9.57
C LYS A 76 3.42 7.62 -8.27
N LEU A 77 2.12 7.29 -8.28
CA LEU A 77 1.39 6.72 -7.15
C LEU A 77 1.25 5.19 -7.22
N SER A 78 2.18 4.48 -7.89
CA SER A 78 2.20 3.02 -7.75
C SER A 78 2.60 2.63 -6.34
N LEU A 79 1.76 1.84 -5.68
CA LEU A 79 1.94 1.42 -4.29
C LEU A 79 2.28 -0.06 -4.25
N THR A 80 3.38 -0.39 -3.56
CA THR A 80 3.76 -1.79 -3.36
C THR A 80 2.85 -2.46 -2.34
N TYR A 81 2.56 -1.77 -1.24
CA TYR A 81 1.62 -2.21 -0.23
C TYR A 81 0.94 -1.01 0.43
N TRP A 82 -0.30 -1.17 0.87
CA TRP A 82 -1.03 -0.14 1.59
C TRP A 82 -2.07 -0.72 2.54
N GLU A 83 -2.34 0.00 3.63
CA GLU A 83 -3.39 -0.31 4.60
C GLU A 83 -4.12 0.96 5.04
N PRO A 84 -5.43 0.89 5.35
CA PRO A 84 -6.11 1.96 6.05
C PRO A 84 -5.47 2.20 7.43
N LEU A 85 -5.35 3.46 7.84
CA LEU A 85 -4.81 3.82 9.16
C LEU A 85 -5.57 3.12 10.31
N SER A 86 -6.86 2.86 10.13
CA SER A 86 -7.70 2.13 11.09
C SER A 86 -7.31 0.68 11.32
N GLN A 87 -6.63 0.03 10.37
CA GLN A 87 -6.09 -1.32 10.55
C GLN A 87 -4.81 -1.29 11.40
N ILE A 88 -4.06 -0.20 11.33
CA ILE A 88 -2.80 0.00 12.04
C ILE A 88 -3.07 0.52 13.46
N HIS A 89 -4.09 1.36 13.61
CA HIS A 89 -4.53 1.96 14.86
C HIS A 89 -6.03 1.81 15.05
N GLN A 90 -6.45 0.76 15.77
CA GLN A 90 -7.85 0.33 15.89
C GLN A 90 -8.79 1.33 16.58
N GLU A 91 -8.26 2.37 17.25
CA GLU A 91 -9.05 3.45 17.86
C GLU A 91 -9.61 4.43 16.82
N ILE A 92 -9.13 4.36 15.57
CA ILE A 92 -9.58 5.21 14.45
C ILE A 92 -10.62 4.49 13.61
N THR A 93 -11.71 5.18 13.31
CA THR A 93 -12.70 4.70 12.34
C THR A 93 -12.13 4.73 10.92
N ARG A 94 -12.36 3.68 10.13
CA ARG A 94 -11.86 3.59 8.77
C ARG A 94 -12.28 4.78 7.90
N ARG A 95 -13.57 5.14 7.98
CA ARG A 95 -14.15 6.26 7.25
C ARG A 95 -14.95 7.11 8.22
N THR A 96 -14.65 8.40 8.27
CA THR A 96 -15.35 9.33 9.13
C THR A 96 -16.07 10.37 8.28
N PHE A 97 -17.36 10.54 8.50
CA PHE A 97 -18.15 11.57 7.86
C PHE A 97 -18.21 12.80 8.76
N VAL A 98 -17.80 13.95 8.23
CA VAL A 98 -17.77 15.24 8.93
C VAL A 98 -18.67 16.23 8.23
N GLN A 99 -19.53 16.93 9.00
CA GLN A 99 -20.53 17.85 8.50
C GLN A 99 -20.24 19.33 8.83
N ASN A 100 -19.30 19.57 9.74
CA ASN A 100 -18.95 20.92 10.17
C ASN A 100 -17.50 21.02 10.63
N GLU A 101 -17.04 22.26 10.83
CA GLU A 101 -15.66 22.56 11.23
C GLU A 101 -15.26 21.95 12.57
N SER A 102 -16.18 21.90 13.56
CA SER A 102 -15.88 21.31 14.86
C SER A 102 -15.58 19.82 14.76
N GLN A 103 -16.37 19.09 13.97
CA GLN A 103 -16.11 17.67 13.71
C GLN A 103 -14.82 17.46 12.90
N LEU A 104 -14.54 18.35 11.94
CA LEU A 104 -13.29 18.30 11.17
C LEU A 104 -12.08 18.50 12.09
N ASN A 105 -12.08 19.50 12.96
CA ASN A 105 -10.97 19.78 13.87
C ASN A 105 -10.74 18.62 14.85
N LYS A 106 -11.81 17.99 15.35
CA LYS A 106 -11.70 16.79 16.17
C LYS A 106 -11.05 15.64 15.40
N LEU A 107 -11.51 15.36 14.17
CA LEU A 107 -10.94 14.34 13.31
C LEU A 107 -9.46 14.59 13.02
N LEU A 108 -9.07 15.82 12.70
CA LEU A 108 -7.67 16.19 12.44
C LEU A 108 -6.78 15.84 13.63
N ALA A 109 -7.16 16.22 14.86
CA ALA A 109 -6.40 15.89 16.07
C ALA A 109 -6.28 14.37 16.29
N GLU A 110 -7.33 13.60 16.00
CA GLU A 110 -7.32 12.14 16.09
C GLU A 110 -6.37 11.53 15.06
N LEU A 111 -6.38 12.01 13.79
CA LEU A 111 -5.53 11.55 12.72
C LEU A 111 -4.05 11.84 12.98
N GLU A 112 -3.71 13.06 13.41
CA GLU A 112 -2.35 13.45 13.80
C GLU A 112 -1.81 12.54 14.92
N SER A 113 -2.62 12.36 15.98
CA SER A 113 -2.26 11.49 17.10
C SER A 113 -2.01 10.04 16.65
N ALA A 114 -2.83 9.50 15.74
CA ALA A 114 -2.68 8.14 15.24
C ALA A 114 -1.45 7.97 14.36
N LEU A 115 -1.17 8.95 13.48
CA LEU A 115 0.01 8.96 12.64
C LEU A 115 1.29 8.96 13.49
N VAL A 116 1.36 9.82 14.52
CA VAL A 116 2.53 9.90 15.40
C VAL A 116 2.67 8.64 16.26
N LYS A 117 1.58 8.12 16.84
CA LYS A 117 1.64 6.98 17.76
C LYS A 117 1.94 5.64 17.07
N LYS A 118 1.44 5.44 15.85
CA LYS A 118 1.49 4.14 15.17
C LYS A 118 1.86 4.25 13.68
N GLY A 119 1.29 5.22 12.96
CA GLY A 119 1.38 5.30 11.51
C GLY A 119 2.81 5.41 11.00
N PHE A 120 3.58 6.37 11.53
CA PHE A 120 4.96 6.58 11.08
C PHE A 120 5.87 5.40 11.44
N GLY A 121 5.71 4.80 12.63
CA GLY A 121 6.44 3.60 13.02
C GLY A 121 6.16 2.39 12.13
N TRP A 122 4.91 2.22 11.71
CA TRP A 122 4.51 1.19 10.74
C TRP A 122 5.16 1.42 9.36
N LEU A 123 5.15 2.67 8.86
CA LEU A 123 5.81 3.04 7.62
C LEU A 123 7.33 2.83 7.68
N ASP A 124 7.96 3.14 8.81
CA ASP A 124 9.39 2.92 9.03
C ASP A 124 9.76 1.44 9.02
N ALA A 125 8.95 0.60 9.65
CA ALA A 125 9.14 -0.84 9.65
C ALA A 125 9.04 -1.40 8.22
N LEU A 126 7.95 -1.11 7.50
CA LEU A 126 7.69 -1.67 6.17
C LEU A 126 8.52 -1.02 5.05
N SER A 127 9.28 0.04 5.32
CA SER A 127 10.28 0.56 4.37
C SER A 127 11.49 -0.36 4.20
N LYS A 128 11.65 -1.37 5.09
CA LYS A 128 12.64 -2.42 4.99
C LYS A 128 12.08 -3.58 4.19
N LEU A 129 12.82 -4.06 3.20
CA LEU A 129 12.33 -5.08 2.27
C LEU A 129 11.95 -6.40 2.97
N GLU A 130 12.72 -6.80 4.00
CA GLU A 130 12.45 -8.00 4.78
C GLU A 130 11.12 -7.92 5.54
N GLU A 131 10.87 -6.80 6.20
CA GLU A 131 9.63 -6.57 6.97
C GLU A 131 8.42 -6.49 6.04
N LEU A 132 8.58 -5.80 4.89
CA LEU A 132 7.55 -5.75 3.85
C LEU A 132 7.24 -7.14 3.29
N SER A 133 8.28 -7.95 3.01
CA SER A 133 8.11 -9.34 2.53
C SER A 133 7.31 -10.17 3.52
N ASN A 134 7.64 -10.09 4.82
CA ASN A 134 6.91 -10.79 5.88
C ASN A 134 5.45 -10.33 5.96
N GLN A 135 5.19 -9.04 5.88
CA GLN A 135 3.83 -8.49 5.88
C GLN A 135 3.00 -8.99 4.68
N LEU A 136 3.59 -9.00 3.48
CA LEU A 136 2.93 -9.52 2.28
C LEU A 136 2.60 -11.02 2.40
N LEU A 137 3.52 -11.81 2.98
CA LEU A 137 3.29 -13.23 3.28
C LEU A 137 2.15 -13.42 4.28
N GLU A 138 2.12 -12.63 5.35
CA GLU A 138 1.06 -12.66 6.34
C GLU A 138 -0.31 -12.41 5.69
N VAL A 139 -0.44 -11.38 4.87
CA VAL A 139 -1.69 -11.09 4.14
C VAL A 139 -2.13 -12.25 3.24
N ILE A 140 -1.19 -12.92 2.56
CA ILE A 140 -1.50 -14.05 1.68
C ILE A 140 -2.03 -15.26 2.47
N TYR A 141 -1.45 -15.53 3.65
CA TYR A 141 -1.74 -16.76 4.40
C TYR A 141 -2.75 -16.62 5.55
N SER A 142 -2.87 -15.43 6.15
CA SER A 142 -3.77 -15.22 7.29
C SER A 142 -5.20 -14.85 6.91
N SER A 143 -5.43 -14.41 5.67
CA SER A 143 -6.75 -13.98 5.26
C SER A 143 -7.66 -15.17 5.00
N THR A 144 -8.63 -15.37 5.90
CA THR A 144 -9.76 -16.30 5.69
C THR A 144 -10.73 -15.77 4.64
N GLU A 145 -10.69 -14.47 4.37
CA GLU A 145 -11.49 -13.79 3.36
C GLU A 145 -10.63 -13.35 2.18
N LYS A 146 -11.22 -13.31 0.99
CA LYS A 146 -10.55 -12.87 -0.24
C LYS A 146 -10.09 -11.43 -0.11
N HIS A 147 -8.78 -11.19 -0.08
CA HIS A 147 -8.25 -9.84 -0.19
C HIS A 147 -8.52 -9.28 -1.60
N PRO A 148 -9.08 -8.05 -1.73
CA PRO A 148 -9.44 -7.47 -3.03
C PRO A 148 -8.29 -7.43 -4.04
N ASN A 149 -7.07 -7.28 -3.55
CA ASN A 149 -5.85 -7.17 -4.36
C ASN A 149 -4.93 -8.40 -4.25
N LEU A 150 -5.45 -9.57 -3.85
CA LEU A 150 -4.63 -10.76 -3.57
C LEU A 150 -3.65 -11.07 -4.72
N TYR A 151 -4.10 -11.04 -5.97
CA TYR A 151 -3.24 -11.27 -7.14
C TYR A 151 -2.05 -10.31 -7.18
N LYS A 152 -2.30 -9.01 -7.00
CA LYS A 152 -1.25 -7.98 -7.00
C LYS A 152 -0.30 -8.12 -5.81
N ILE A 153 -0.82 -8.48 -4.64
CA ILE A 153 -0.03 -8.72 -3.43
C ILE A 153 0.87 -9.94 -3.64
N THR A 154 0.34 -11.02 -4.21
CA THR A 154 1.10 -12.24 -4.49
C THR A 154 2.27 -11.97 -5.45
N GLN A 155 2.06 -11.19 -6.52
CA GLN A 155 3.14 -10.80 -7.42
C GLN A 155 4.22 -9.98 -6.69
N ARG A 156 3.84 -8.99 -5.88
CA ARG A 156 4.77 -8.15 -5.13
C ARG A 156 5.56 -8.94 -4.09
N SER A 157 4.89 -9.85 -3.39
CA SER A 157 5.54 -10.77 -2.46
C SER A 157 6.59 -11.64 -3.17
N TYR A 158 6.23 -12.14 -4.36
CA TYR A 158 7.15 -12.94 -5.17
C TYR A 158 8.40 -12.15 -5.57
N VAL A 159 8.22 -10.90 -6.02
CA VAL A 159 9.35 -10.03 -6.37
C VAL A 159 10.17 -9.63 -5.13
N ALA A 160 9.53 -9.39 -3.97
CA ALA A 160 10.25 -9.05 -2.74
C ALA A 160 11.22 -10.17 -2.33
N LEU A 161 10.77 -11.43 -2.36
CA LEU A 161 11.60 -12.61 -2.07
C LEU A 161 12.74 -12.76 -3.09
N TYR A 162 12.46 -12.56 -4.38
CA TYR A 162 13.49 -12.56 -5.42
C TYR A 162 14.60 -11.51 -5.14
N LEU A 163 14.21 -10.29 -4.76
CA LEU A 163 15.16 -9.22 -4.44
C LEU A 163 15.96 -9.47 -3.17
N LEU A 164 15.42 -10.24 -2.23
CA LEU A 164 16.13 -10.70 -1.03
C LEU A 164 17.12 -11.84 -1.33
N GLY A 165 17.16 -12.34 -2.55
CA GLY A 165 18.01 -13.47 -2.93
C GLY A 165 17.51 -14.81 -2.40
N GLU A 166 16.27 -14.86 -1.90
CA GLU A 166 15.65 -16.10 -1.49
C GLU A 166 15.25 -16.90 -2.74
N SER A 167 15.78 -18.11 -2.84
CA SER A 167 15.39 -19.02 -3.92
C SER A 167 13.93 -19.40 -3.70
N MET A 168 13.04 -18.92 -4.59
CA MET A 168 11.67 -19.39 -4.63
C MET A 168 11.65 -20.86 -4.96
N THR A 169 11.49 -21.69 -3.93
CA THR A 169 11.28 -23.10 -4.15
C THR A 169 9.94 -23.29 -4.88
N GLU A 170 9.85 -24.33 -5.72
CA GLU A 170 8.57 -24.69 -6.35
C GLU A 170 7.45 -24.84 -5.30
N ALA A 171 7.79 -25.34 -4.11
CA ALA A 171 6.85 -25.48 -3.01
C ALA A 171 6.20 -24.16 -2.57
N LEU A 172 6.96 -23.05 -2.51
CA LEU A 172 6.40 -21.74 -2.15
C LEU A 172 5.52 -21.19 -3.28
N PHE A 173 5.94 -21.38 -4.52
CA PHE A 173 5.14 -21.00 -5.68
C PHE A 173 3.79 -21.73 -5.68
N TYR A 174 3.79 -23.05 -5.46
CA TYR A 174 2.54 -23.84 -5.40
C TYR A 174 1.64 -23.36 -4.25
N LYS A 175 2.18 -23.01 -3.10
CA LYS A 175 1.39 -22.43 -2.00
C LYS A 175 0.70 -21.11 -2.41
N TYR A 176 1.39 -20.23 -3.11
CA TYR A 176 0.79 -19.00 -3.64
C TYR A 176 -0.33 -19.30 -4.64
N TYR A 177 -0.07 -20.23 -5.54
CA TYR A 177 -1.04 -20.65 -6.55
C TYR A 177 -2.29 -21.27 -5.90
N GLU A 178 -2.11 -22.16 -4.92
CA GLU A 178 -3.21 -22.75 -4.13
C GLU A 178 -4.03 -21.69 -3.39
N GLN A 179 -3.40 -20.69 -2.77
CA GLN A 179 -4.11 -19.59 -2.12
C GLN A 179 -4.93 -18.77 -3.13
N MET A 180 -4.39 -18.47 -4.27
CA MET A 180 -5.14 -17.78 -5.33
C MET A 180 -6.32 -18.62 -5.84
N GLN A 181 -6.14 -19.93 -6.02
CA GLN A 181 -7.23 -20.84 -6.40
C GLN A 181 -8.29 -20.93 -5.31
N PHE A 182 -7.91 -21.10 -4.05
CA PHE A 182 -8.82 -21.12 -2.90
C PHE A 182 -9.71 -19.87 -2.85
N HIS A 183 -9.14 -18.71 -3.11
CA HIS A 183 -9.84 -17.43 -3.17
C HIS A 183 -10.52 -17.15 -4.51
N LYS A 184 -10.57 -18.14 -5.42
CA LYS A 184 -11.24 -18.05 -6.74
C LYS A 184 -10.78 -16.85 -7.56
N ILE A 185 -9.47 -16.64 -7.63
CA ILE A 185 -8.88 -15.65 -8.55
C ILE A 185 -9.18 -16.10 -9.98
N PRO A 186 -9.58 -15.20 -10.90
CA PRO A 186 -9.87 -15.52 -12.29
C PRO A 186 -8.75 -16.27 -13.00
N GLU A 187 -9.08 -17.25 -13.84
CA GLU A 187 -8.13 -18.13 -14.51
C GLU A 187 -7.07 -17.37 -15.31
N HIS A 188 -7.44 -16.32 -16.04
CA HIS A 188 -6.49 -15.49 -16.78
C HIS A 188 -5.45 -14.81 -15.88
N GLN A 189 -5.76 -14.53 -14.59
CA GLN A 189 -4.80 -14.02 -13.63
C GLN A 189 -3.88 -15.13 -13.11
N LEU A 190 -4.40 -16.34 -12.94
CA LEU A 190 -3.59 -17.51 -12.57
C LEU A 190 -2.58 -17.84 -13.68
N GLU A 191 -2.99 -17.84 -14.94
CA GLU A 191 -2.13 -17.99 -16.09
C GLU A 191 -1.08 -16.88 -16.18
N GLY A 192 -1.51 -15.62 -15.96
CA GLY A 192 -0.60 -14.48 -15.90
C GLY A 192 0.44 -14.60 -14.79
N PHE A 193 0.11 -15.21 -13.65
CA PHE A 193 1.07 -15.47 -12.59
C PHE A 193 2.11 -16.55 -12.97
N LEU A 194 1.68 -17.58 -13.70
CA LEU A 194 2.59 -18.59 -14.24
C LEU A 194 3.59 -17.98 -15.23
N GLU A 195 3.14 -17.12 -16.13
CA GLU A 195 4.01 -16.39 -17.05
C GLU A 195 4.97 -15.45 -16.31
N PHE A 196 4.47 -14.76 -15.31
CA PHE A 196 5.27 -13.86 -14.47
C PHE A 196 6.40 -14.61 -13.77
N LYS A 197 6.09 -15.75 -13.16
CA LYS A 197 7.09 -16.66 -12.57
C LYS A 197 8.15 -17.03 -13.59
N LYS A 198 7.73 -17.53 -14.75
CA LYS A 198 8.66 -17.99 -15.80
C LYS A 198 9.60 -16.88 -16.27
N LYS A 199 9.12 -15.65 -16.41
CA LYS A 199 9.95 -14.50 -16.77
C LYS A 199 10.94 -14.14 -15.67
N LEU A 200 10.49 -14.13 -14.41
CA LEU A 200 11.34 -13.79 -13.27
C LEU A 200 12.43 -14.84 -13.04
N ASP A 201 12.10 -16.12 -13.12
CA ASP A 201 13.06 -17.23 -12.97
C ASP A 201 14.15 -17.22 -14.07
N ASN A 202 13.82 -16.73 -15.24
CA ASN A 202 14.76 -16.58 -16.36
C ASN A 202 15.55 -15.25 -16.33
N ASP A 203 15.46 -14.48 -15.25
CA ASP A 203 16.14 -13.16 -15.11
C ASP A 203 15.86 -12.17 -16.28
N LEU A 204 14.70 -12.24 -16.90
CA LEU A 204 14.36 -11.41 -18.07
C LEU A 204 14.06 -9.93 -17.71
N PHE A 205 14.25 -9.54 -16.44
CA PHE A 205 14.08 -8.18 -15.93
C PHE A 205 15.40 -7.50 -15.53
N LYS A 206 16.53 -8.06 -15.96
CA LYS A 206 17.87 -7.46 -15.77
C LYS A 206 18.15 -6.33 -16.73
#